data_69c683c39c2cfefeb849e8efd6bdf85a
#
_entry.id   69c683c39c2cfefeb849e8efd6bdf85a
#
_cell.length_a   1.000
_cell.length_b   1.000
_cell.length_c   1.000
_cell.angle_alpha   90.00
_cell.angle_beta   90.00
_cell.angle_gamma   90.00
#
_symmetry.space_group_name_H-M   'P 1'
#
loop_
_entity.id
_entity.type
_entity.pdbx_description
1 polymer ?
#
loop_
_entity_poly.entity_id
_entity_poly.type
_entity_poly.pdbx_seq_one_letter_code
_entity_poly.pdbx_strand_id
1 'polypeptide(L)'
;LTMIKYFLLLLMFFTYACTNTSPTNVSTSDAQKVTAIEYGVIKSSSPVKIKGESNWIGATAGGMIGGLLGTQVCGEEEIIGTKCQDIAVVYGTIGGAAIGTVAQAMLGNHDGFQYIVNMDDSDKDSAFVQGDKNAMNIGQRVVIIYGNDIRVMPYEE
;
A
#
# COMPACT_ATOMS: atom_id res chain seq x y z
N LEU A 1 19.98 -27.79 7.63
CA LEU A 1 19.99 -27.39 6.19
C LEU A 1 18.60 -27.41 5.56
N THR A 2 17.73 -28.35 5.95
CA THR A 2 16.36 -28.51 5.42
C THR A 2 15.42 -27.36 5.87
N MET A 3 15.50 -26.91 7.10
CA MET A 3 14.69 -25.82 7.66
C MET A 3 14.95 -24.47 6.97
N ILE A 4 16.22 -24.20 6.62
CA ILE A 4 16.61 -22.97 5.90
C ILE A 4 16.00 -22.93 4.49
N LYS A 5 15.87 -24.09 3.82
CA LYS A 5 15.23 -24.17 2.50
C LYS A 5 13.76 -23.83 2.55
N TYR A 6 13.03 -24.29 3.57
CA TYR A 6 11.61 -23.96 3.75
C TYR A 6 11.39 -22.50 4.14
N PHE A 7 12.31 -21.92 4.94
CA PHE A 7 12.29 -20.51 5.30
C PHE A 7 12.54 -19.60 4.09
N LEU A 8 13.50 -19.96 3.22
CA LEU A 8 13.74 -19.24 1.96
C LEU A 8 12.57 -19.36 0.98
N LEU A 9 11.89 -20.50 0.94
CA LEU A 9 10.72 -20.73 0.10
C LEU A 9 9.52 -19.92 0.60
N LEU A 10 9.33 -19.79 1.91
CA LEU A 10 8.32 -18.97 2.55
C LEU A 10 8.57 -17.47 2.26
N LEU A 11 9.84 -17.02 2.32
CA LEU A 11 10.21 -15.63 2.03
C LEU A 11 9.92 -15.24 0.58
N MET A 12 10.03 -16.18 -0.37
CA MET A 12 9.69 -15.94 -1.78
C MET A 12 8.20 -15.69 -2.03
N PHE A 13 7.30 -16.20 -1.18
CA PHE A 13 5.86 -15.98 -1.31
C PHE A 13 5.41 -14.57 -0.87
N PHE A 14 6.21 -13.86 -0.07
CA PHE A 14 5.87 -12.52 0.41
C PHE A 14 6.22 -11.38 -0.54
N THR A 15 6.86 -11.63 -1.67
CA THR A 15 7.33 -10.57 -2.58
C THR A 15 6.30 -10.05 -3.58
N TYR A 16 5.05 -10.54 -3.57
CA TYR A 16 4.06 -10.21 -4.61
C TYR A 16 2.95 -9.23 -4.21
N ALA A 17 3.03 -8.58 -3.06
CA ALA A 17 2.01 -7.64 -2.61
C ALA A 17 2.38 -6.19 -2.93
N CYS A 18 2.50 -5.83 -4.22
CA CYS A 18 2.52 -4.43 -4.65
C CYS A 18 1.09 -4.02 -5.05
N THR A 19 0.42 -3.22 -4.22
CA THR A 19 -0.79 -2.51 -4.61
C THR A 19 -0.40 -1.29 -5.43
N ASN A 20 -0.63 -1.34 -6.73
CA ASN A 20 -0.44 -0.19 -7.62
C ASN A 20 -1.73 0.64 -7.68
N THR A 21 -1.63 1.92 -7.37
CA THR A 21 -2.68 2.94 -7.62
C THR A 21 -2.62 3.47 -9.05
N SER A 22 -2.19 2.64 -10.00
CA SER A 22 -2.17 3.00 -11.42
C SER A 22 -3.60 3.10 -11.98
N PRO A 23 -3.91 4.09 -12.83
CA PRO A 23 -5.25 4.29 -13.39
C PRO A 23 -5.74 3.11 -14.25
N THR A 24 -4.83 2.26 -14.71
CA THR A 24 -5.15 1.06 -15.49
C THR A 24 -5.54 -0.15 -14.64
N ASN A 25 -5.32 -0.10 -13.33
CA ASN A 25 -5.70 -1.17 -12.41
C ASN A 25 -7.11 -0.94 -11.88
N VAL A 26 -8.06 -1.72 -12.36
CA VAL A 26 -9.46 -1.69 -11.90
C VAL A 26 -9.64 -2.73 -10.81
N SER A 27 -10.20 -2.34 -9.67
CA SER A 27 -10.55 -3.29 -8.63
C SER A 27 -11.69 -4.21 -9.09
N THR A 28 -11.72 -5.44 -8.59
CA THR A 28 -12.81 -6.37 -8.91
C THR A 28 -14.18 -5.88 -8.45
N SER A 29 -14.22 -5.00 -7.44
CA SER A 29 -15.43 -4.35 -6.94
C SER A 29 -15.99 -3.29 -7.90
N ASP A 30 -15.14 -2.71 -8.77
CA ASP A 30 -15.52 -1.70 -9.75
C ASP A 30 -15.77 -2.30 -11.16
N ALA A 31 -15.33 -3.52 -11.37
CA ALA A 31 -15.59 -4.22 -12.60
C ALA A 31 -17.11 -4.42 -12.80
N GLN A 32 -17.61 -4.07 -13.99
CA GLN A 32 -19.03 -4.21 -14.37
C GLN A 32 -20.02 -3.27 -13.64
N LYS A 33 -19.54 -2.22 -12.97
CA LYS A 33 -20.43 -1.18 -12.43
C LYS A 33 -20.56 -0.01 -13.40
N VAL A 34 -21.76 0.56 -13.42
CA VAL A 34 -21.98 1.85 -14.09
C VAL A 34 -21.42 2.93 -13.17
N THR A 35 -20.44 3.66 -13.64
CA THR A 35 -19.76 4.74 -12.92
C THR A 35 -20.07 6.08 -13.57
N ALA A 36 -20.15 7.12 -12.76
CA ALA A 36 -20.25 8.49 -13.29
C ALA A 36 -18.93 8.87 -13.95
N ILE A 37 -19.01 9.57 -15.07
CA ILE A 37 -17.85 10.12 -15.77
C ILE A 37 -18.04 11.61 -15.95
N GLU A 38 -16.94 12.36 -15.85
CA GLU A 38 -16.88 13.78 -16.15
C GLU A 38 -15.65 14.05 -17.03
N TYR A 39 -15.71 15.15 -17.77
CA TYR A 39 -14.63 15.57 -18.66
C TYR A 39 -14.01 16.86 -18.15
N GLY A 40 -12.73 17.05 -18.47
CA GLY A 40 -12.04 18.27 -18.11
C GLY A 40 -10.70 18.42 -18.80
N VAL A 41 -10.00 19.49 -18.46
CA VAL A 41 -8.69 19.83 -19.00
C VAL A 41 -7.69 20.02 -17.86
N ILE A 42 -6.51 19.43 -17.98
CA ILE A 42 -5.44 19.56 -16.99
C ILE A 42 -4.88 21.00 -17.02
N LYS A 43 -5.04 21.72 -15.91
CA LYS A 43 -4.44 23.04 -15.69
C LYS A 43 -3.05 22.98 -15.09
N SER A 44 -2.80 21.99 -14.23
CA SER A 44 -1.52 21.84 -13.53
C SER A 44 -1.23 20.37 -13.23
N SER A 45 0.04 20.00 -13.28
CA SER A 45 0.55 18.70 -12.88
C SER A 45 1.77 18.90 -11.98
N SER A 46 1.75 18.33 -10.80
CA SER A 46 2.84 18.45 -9.81
C SER A 46 3.21 17.09 -9.25
N PRO A 47 4.50 16.75 -9.16
CA PRO A 47 4.92 15.49 -8.54
C PRO A 47 4.63 15.50 -7.06
N VAL A 48 4.11 14.38 -6.54
CA VAL A 48 3.81 14.18 -5.13
C VAL A 48 4.26 12.80 -4.69
N LYS A 49 4.54 12.66 -3.39
CA LYS A 49 4.78 11.36 -2.78
C LYS A 49 3.50 10.87 -2.10
N ILE A 50 2.98 9.77 -2.57
CA ILE A 50 1.86 9.07 -1.96
C ILE A 50 2.43 8.21 -0.84
N LYS A 51 2.04 8.51 0.39
CA LYS A 51 2.49 7.77 1.56
C LYS A 51 1.65 6.52 1.74
N GLY A 52 2.32 5.38 1.93
CA GLY A 52 1.66 4.16 2.37
C GLY A 52 1.12 4.32 3.78
N GLU A 53 -0.10 3.86 3.99
CA GLU A 53 -0.69 3.82 5.33
C GLU A 53 -0.28 2.54 6.04
N SER A 54 0.25 2.68 7.26
CA SER A 54 0.44 1.56 8.16
C SER A 54 -0.89 1.26 8.87
N ASN A 55 -1.40 0.07 8.70
CA ASN A 55 -2.60 -0.37 9.39
C ASN A 55 -2.30 -1.58 10.30
N TRP A 56 -3.31 -2.03 11.05
CA TRP A 56 -3.18 -3.12 12.00
C TRP A 56 -2.70 -4.46 11.36
N ILE A 57 -2.82 -4.62 10.02
CA ILE A 57 -2.40 -5.84 9.31
C ILE A 57 -0.88 -6.04 9.42
N GLY A 58 -0.08 -4.97 9.21
CA GLY A 58 1.38 -5.05 9.38
C GLY A 58 1.78 -5.35 10.81
N ALA A 59 1.11 -4.73 11.78
CA ALA A 59 1.34 -4.98 13.21
C ALA A 59 1.03 -6.43 13.59
N THR A 60 -0.11 -6.95 13.17
CA THR A 60 -0.52 -8.34 13.50
C THR A 60 0.37 -9.37 12.82
N ALA A 61 0.66 -9.21 11.54
CA ALA A 61 1.54 -10.14 10.82
C ALA A 61 2.96 -10.12 11.42
N GLY A 62 3.53 -8.93 11.66
CA GLY A 62 4.85 -8.79 12.28
C GLY A 62 4.89 -9.33 13.71
N GLY A 63 3.85 -9.05 14.50
CA GLY A 63 3.71 -9.57 15.87
C GLY A 63 3.61 -11.09 15.93
N MET A 64 2.84 -11.71 15.04
CA MET A 64 2.72 -13.18 14.98
C MET A 64 4.06 -13.82 14.60
N ILE A 65 4.75 -13.29 13.60
CA ILE A 65 6.07 -13.80 13.19
C ILE A 65 7.09 -13.60 14.32
N GLY A 66 7.13 -12.41 14.92
CA GLY A 66 8.03 -12.10 16.01
C GLY A 66 7.78 -12.96 17.26
N GLY A 67 6.52 -13.19 17.60
CA GLY A 67 6.13 -14.08 18.69
C GLY A 67 6.57 -15.53 18.45
N LEU A 68 6.34 -16.06 17.24
CA LEU A 68 6.78 -17.41 16.87
C LEU A 68 8.31 -17.56 16.89
N LEU A 69 9.05 -16.55 16.42
CA LEU A 69 10.52 -16.57 16.52
C LEU A 69 10.97 -16.52 17.98
N GLY A 70 10.28 -15.76 18.83
CA GLY A 70 10.55 -15.70 20.27
C GLY A 70 10.48 -17.07 20.94
N THR A 71 9.57 -17.95 20.51
CA THR A 71 9.48 -19.32 21.06
C THR A 71 10.68 -20.20 20.73
N GLN A 72 11.45 -19.86 19.70
CA GLN A 72 12.60 -20.63 19.25
C GLN A 72 13.93 -20.20 19.89
N VAL A 73 13.95 -19.01 20.51
CA VAL A 73 15.21 -18.39 20.99
C VAL A 73 15.63 -18.94 22.35
N CYS A 74 14.68 -19.32 23.20
CA CYS A 74 14.92 -19.78 24.54
C CYS A 74 14.60 -21.28 24.68
N GLY A 75 15.50 -22.00 25.39
CA GLY A 75 15.20 -23.35 25.89
C GLY A 75 14.27 -23.33 27.11
N GLU A 76 14.20 -24.45 27.84
CA GLU A 76 13.35 -24.61 29.05
C GLU A 76 13.94 -23.91 30.31
N GLU A 77 14.84 -22.95 30.17
CA GLU A 77 15.45 -22.27 31.33
C GLU A 77 14.52 -21.19 31.93
N GLU A 78 14.43 -21.19 33.27
CA GLU A 78 13.70 -20.16 34.01
C GLU A 78 14.61 -18.99 34.37
N ILE A 79 14.21 -17.77 34.05
CA ILE A 79 14.88 -16.54 34.47
C ILE A 79 13.96 -15.80 35.42
N ILE A 80 14.38 -15.66 36.69
CA ILE A 80 13.66 -14.89 37.74
C ILE A 80 12.18 -15.34 37.87
N GLY A 81 11.94 -16.68 37.89
CA GLY A 81 10.59 -17.23 38.07
C GLY A 81 9.65 -17.12 36.86
N THR A 82 10.16 -16.66 35.73
CA THR A 82 9.40 -16.62 34.46
C THR A 82 10.20 -17.40 33.42
N LYS A 83 9.51 -18.20 32.63
CA LYS A 83 10.19 -18.93 31.55
C LYS A 83 10.77 -17.95 30.54
N CYS A 84 12.05 -18.13 30.16
CA CYS A 84 12.71 -17.31 29.16
C CYS A 84 11.87 -17.21 27.87
N GLN A 85 11.20 -18.29 27.51
CA GLN A 85 10.31 -18.38 26.35
C GLN A 85 9.15 -17.35 26.41
N ASP A 86 8.53 -17.18 27.60
CA ASP A 86 7.41 -16.24 27.76
C ASP A 86 7.88 -14.80 27.56
N ILE A 87 9.06 -14.45 28.08
CA ILE A 87 9.67 -13.14 27.89
C ILE A 87 10.04 -12.92 26.43
N ALA A 88 10.66 -13.90 25.78
CA ALA A 88 11.08 -13.82 24.39
C ALA A 88 9.87 -13.70 23.42
N VAL A 89 8.76 -14.37 23.72
CA VAL A 89 7.50 -14.21 22.94
C VAL A 89 6.95 -12.80 23.07
N VAL A 90 6.90 -12.23 24.27
CA VAL A 90 6.38 -10.86 24.48
C VAL A 90 7.23 -9.84 23.74
N TYR A 91 8.55 -9.87 23.92
CA TYR A 91 9.45 -8.94 23.22
C TYR A 91 9.48 -9.16 21.71
N GLY A 92 9.42 -10.41 21.27
CA GLY A 92 9.33 -10.78 19.85
C GLY A 92 8.05 -10.28 19.21
N THR A 93 6.91 -10.38 19.91
CA THR A 93 5.61 -9.89 19.43
C THR A 93 5.60 -8.36 19.32
N ILE A 94 6.07 -7.65 20.33
CA ILE A 94 6.12 -6.18 20.35
C ILE A 94 7.10 -5.67 19.27
N GLY A 95 8.31 -6.23 19.21
CA GLY A 95 9.31 -5.86 18.22
C GLY A 95 8.88 -6.17 16.79
N GLY A 96 8.29 -7.35 16.57
CA GLY A 96 7.77 -7.78 15.29
C GLY A 96 6.61 -6.91 14.80
N ALA A 97 5.68 -6.52 15.68
CA ALA A 97 4.60 -5.60 15.35
C ALA A 97 5.13 -4.22 14.93
N ALA A 98 6.09 -3.67 15.66
CA ALA A 98 6.69 -2.38 15.32
C ALA A 98 7.42 -2.42 13.96
N ILE A 99 8.21 -3.47 13.71
CA ILE A 99 8.90 -3.65 12.43
C ILE A 99 7.88 -3.87 11.30
N GLY A 100 6.83 -4.64 11.52
CA GLY A 100 5.78 -4.93 10.54
C GLY A 100 5.02 -3.68 10.10
N THR A 101 4.70 -2.76 11.02
CA THR A 101 4.05 -1.49 10.67
C THR A 101 4.95 -0.58 9.85
N VAL A 102 6.23 -0.46 10.22
CA VAL A 102 7.19 0.35 9.48
C VAL A 102 7.43 -0.21 8.08
N ALA A 103 7.62 -1.54 7.97
CA ALA A 103 7.81 -2.20 6.68
C ALA A 103 6.60 -2.00 5.76
N GLN A 104 5.37 -2.13 6.28
CA GLN A 104 4.15 -1.89 5.51
C GLN A 104 4.05 -0.44 5.01
N ALA A 105 4.34 0.55 5.87
CA ALA A 105 4.33 1.95 5.48
C ALA A 105 5.38 2.26 4.40
N MET A 106 6.59 1.68 4.52
CA MET A 106 7.66 1.87 3.53
C MET A 106 7.33 1.24 2.18
N LEU A 107 6.74 0.04 2.18
CA LEU A 107 6.35 -0.66 0.95
C LEU A 107 5.17 0.01 0.24
N GLY A 108 4.31 0.71 0.98
CA GLY A 108 3.19 1.47 0.43
C GLY A 108 3.56 2.84 -0.13
N ASN A 109 4.77 3.34 0.14
CA ASN A 109 5.23 4.62 -0.39
C ASN A 109 5.54 4.50 -1.88
N HIS A 110 4.92 5.35 -2.69
CA HIS A 110 5.20 5.43 -4.14
C HIS A 110 5.06 6.85 -4.64
N ASP A 111 5.68 7.11 -5.78
CA ASP A 111 5.59 8.40 -6.45
C ASP A 111 4.29 8.50 -7.25
N GLY A 112 3.76 9.71 -7.36
CA GLY A 112 2.57 10.00 -8.13
C GLY A 112 2.53 11.46 -8.54
N PHE A 113 1.40 11.86 -9.12
CA PHE A 113 1.17 13.23 -9.54
C PHE A 113 -0.17 13.74 -8.99
N GLN A 114 -0.15 15.02 -8.63
CA GLN A 114 -1.35 15.78 -8.34
C GLN A 114 -1.72 16.57 -9.60
N TYR A 115 -2.92 16.36 -10.08
CA TYR A 115 -3.49 17.08 -11.21
C TYR A 115 -4.54 18.07 -10.74
N ILE A 116 -4.49 19.30 -11.24
CA ILE A 116 -5.59 20.25 -11.14
C ILE A 116 -6.29 20.22 -12.49
N VAL A 117 -7.54 19.82 -12.49
CA VAL A 117 -8.38 19.64 -13.67
C VAL A 117 -9.52 20.66 -13.62
N ASN A 118 -9.68 21.43 -14.66
CA ASN A 118 -10.87 22.26 -14.86
C ASN A 118 -11.96 21.39 -15.46
N MET A 119 -13.08 21.29 -14.75
CA MET A 119 -14.20 20.43 -15.11
C MET A 119 -15.10 21.14 -16.14
N ASP A 120 -15.45 20.46 -17.23
CA ASP A 120 -16.25 21.06 -18.31
C ASP A 120 -17.67 21.42 -17.84
N ASP A 121 -18.30 20.58 -17.01
CA ASP A 121 -19.69 20.77 -16.61
C ASP A 121 -19.91 21.88 -15.58
N SER A 122 -18.92 22.16 -14.73
CA SER A 122 -19.07 23.10 -13.61
C SER A 122 -18.15 24.32 -13.71
N ASP A 123 -17.19 24.31 -14.64
CA ASP A 123 -16.13 25.32 -14.76
C ASP A 123 -15.35 25.52 -13.43
N LYS A 124 -15.29 24.44 -12.63
CA LYS A 124 -14.59 24.42 -11.34
C LYS A 124 -13.31 23.63 -11.47
N ASP A 125 -12.31 24.07 -10.72
CA ASP A 125 -11.05 23.33 -10.62
C ASP A 125 -11.18 22.26 -9.52
N SER A 126 -10.83 21.03 -9.86
CA SER A 126 -10.78 19.90 -8.94
C SER A 126 -9.36 19.32 -8.90
N ALA A 127 -8.92 18.91 -7.71
CA ALA A 127 -7.59 18.33 -7.52
C ALA A 127 -7.68 16.81 -7.33
N PHE A 128 -6.90 16.06 -8.09
CA PHE A 128 -6.80 14.61 -8.04
C PHE A 128 -5.36 14.20 -7.82
N VAL A 129 -5.15 13.13 -7.03
CA VAL A 129 -3.83 12.53 -6.80
C VAL A 129 -3.85 11.09 -7.29
N GLN A 130 -2.89 10.73 -8.13
CA GLN A 130 -2.84 9.44 -8.80
C GLN A 130 -1.41 8.94 -8.92
N GLY A 131 -1.21 7.62 -8.79
CA GLY A 131 0.09 6.96 -8.89
C GLY A 131 0.51 6.68 -10.33
N ASP A 132 0.79 7.70 -11.12
CA ASP A 132 1.25 7.58 -12.49
C ASP A 132 2.77 7.44 -12.57
N LYS A 133 3.26 6.72 -13.56
CA LYS A 133 4.70 6.66 -13.88
C LYS A 133 5.20 7.94 -14.55
N ASN A 134 4.36 8.54 -15.37
CA ASN A 134 4.66 9.75 -16.12
C ASN A 134 3.53 10.77 -15.91
N ALA A 135 3.88 12.04 -15.81
CA ALA A 135 2.91 13.11 -15.73
C ALA A 135 2.10 13.23 -17.02
N MET A 136 0.81 13.50 -16.89
CA MET A 136 -0.02 13.95 -18.01
C MET A 136 0.31 15.40 -18.34
N ASN A 137 0.12 15.79 -19.61
CA ASN A 137 0.49 17.11 -20.10
C ASN A 137 -0.54 18.18 -19.66
N ILE A 138 -0.05 19.37 -19.37
CA ILE A 138 -0.91 20.55 -19.15
C ILE A 138 -1.64 20.86 -20.45
N GLY A 139 -2.95 21.15 -20.36
CA GLY A 139 -3.82 21.37 -21.51
C GLY A 139 -4.39 20.10 -22.13
N GLN A 140 -4.01 18.91 -21.64
CA GLN A 140 -4.54 17.64 -22.11
C GLN A 140 -5.97 17.44 -21.64
N ARG A 141 -6.84 16.99 -22.56
CA ARG A 141 -8.19 16.54 -22.20
C ARG A 141 -8.15 15.22 -21.47
N VAL A 142 -8.97 15.10 -20.46
CA VAL A 142 -9.05 13.92 -19.60
C VAL A 142 -10.50 13.57 -19.31
N VAL A 143 -10.71 12.29 -19.04
CA VAL A 143 -11.93 11.74 -18.47
C VAL A 143 -11.68 11.36 -17.02
N ILE A 144 -12.56 11.77 -16.13
CA ILE A 144 -12.56 11.41 -14.72
C ILE A 144 -13.64 10.36 -14.50
N ILE A 145 -13.25 9.22 -13.97
CA ILE A 145 -14.12 8.09 -13.71
C ILE A 145 -14.30 7.96 -12.21
N TYR A 146 -15.54 8.14 -11.74
CA TYR A 146 -15.90 8.03 -10.32
C TYR A 146 -16.39 6.61 -10.02
N GLY A 147 -15.51 5.80 -9.39
CA GLY A 147 -15.81 4.47 -8.86
C GLY A 147 -15.54 4.42 -7.36
N ASN A 148 -15.15 3.24 -6.86
CA ASN A 148 -14.57 3.14 -5.51
C ASN A 148 -13.25 3.91 -5.45
N ASP A 149 -12.50 3.88 -6.57
CA ASP A 149 -11.30 4.69 -6.77
C ASP A 149 -11.57 5.69 -7.90
N ILE A 150 -11.21 6.95 -7.68
CA ILE A 150 -11.30 8.00 -8.70
C ILE A 150 -10.09 7.84 -9.62
N ARG A 151 -10.32 7.82 -10.94
CA ARG A 151 -9.28 7.69 -11.95
C ARG A 151 -9.37 8.80 -12.97
N VAL A 152 -8.21 9.41 -13.26
CA VAL A 152 -8.07 10.41 -14.32
C VAL A 152 -7.31 9.76 -15.47
N MET A 153 -7.89 9.75 -16.65
CA MET A 153 -7.30 9.10 -17.84
C MET A 153 -7.27 10.08 -19.01
N PRO A 154 -6.25 10.00 -19.88
CA PRO A 154 -6.25 10.76 -21.12
C PRO A 154 -7.51 10.45 -21.95
N TYR A 155 -8.14 11.48 -22.48
CA TYR A 155 -9.22 11.33 -23.44
C TYR A 155 -8.65 11.48 -24.85
N GLU A 156 -8.71 10.40 -25.62
CA GLU A 156 -8.35 10.37 -27.03
C GLU A 156 -9.66 10.26 -27.83
N GLU A 157 -9.85 11.21 -28.78
CA GLU A 157 -10.97 11.19 -29.72
C GLU A 157 -10.76 10.16 -30.81
#